data_335396e5f7690f6bd13a423ed441cbd0
#
_entry.id   335396e5f7690f6bd13a423ed441cbd0
#
_cell.length_a   1.000
_cell.length_b   1.000
_cell.length_c   1.000
_cell.angle_alpha   90.00
_cell.angle_beta   90.00
_cell.angle_gamma   90.00
#
_symmetry.space_group_name_H-M   'P 1'
#
loop_
_entity.id
_entity.type
_entity.pdbx_description
1 polymer ?
#
loop_
_entity_poly.entity_id
_entity_poly.type
_entity_poly.pdbx_seq_one_letter_code
_entity_poly.pdbx_strand_id
1 'polypeptide(L)'
;MLTQVDGLKEKGFWDTLANRLYYALFHAVSAMLICDGREVGSHKGAAIRFHQFYVKTGLFTIEEGSFYSQMETLREKADYNCYFDVTEAEILERIAPTLQLIEKIEQYISDKGY
;
A
#
# COMPACT_ATOMS: atom_id res chain seq x y z
N MET A 1 -25.82 13.58 -19.37
CA MET A 1 -26.12 12.33 -18.65
C MET A 1 -25.00 11.31 -18.72
N LEU A 2 -24.55 10.98 -19.90
CA LEU A 2 -23.43 10.05 -20.05
C LEU A 2 -22.15 10.55 -19.40
N THR A 3 -21.89 11.85 -19.53
CA THR A 3 -20.72 12.49 -18.92
C THR A 3 -20.72 12.33 -17.39
N GLN A 4 -21.87 12.49 -16.77
CA GLN A 4 -22.01 12.37 -15.33
C GLN A 4 -21.80 10.92 -14.88
N VAL A 5 -22.37 9.97 -15.60
CA VAL A 5 -22.20 8.55 -15.33
C VAL A 5 -20.75 8.16 -15.50
N ASP A 6 -20.10 8.65 -16.56
CA ASP A 6 -18.69 8.36 -16.81
C ASP A 6 -17.81 8.95 -15.73
N GLY A 7 -18.14 10.16 -15.25
CA GLY A 7 -17.41 10.78 -14.15
C GLY A 7 -17.49 9.97 -12.85
N LEU A 8 -18.67 9.44 -12.54
CA LEU A 8 -18.86 8.59 -11.37
C LEU A 8 -18.10 7.26 -11.50
N LYS A 9 -18.12 6.67 -12.69
CA LYS A 9 -17.34 5.46 -12.98
C LYS A 9 -15.86 5.70 -12.81
N GLU A 10 -15.37 6.80 -13.37
CA GLU A 10 -13.97 7.16 -13.31
C GLU A 10 -13.50 7.34 -11.86
N LYS A 11 -14.29 8.05 -11.07
CA LYS A 11 -14.04 8.26 -9.66
C LYS A 11 -14.00 6.92 -8.91
N GLY A 12 -15.00 6.07 -9.12
CA GLY A 12 -15.04 4.75 -8.50
C GLY A 12 -13.86 3.88 -8.91
N PHE A 13 -13.41 4.02 -10.15
CA PHE A 13 -12.24 3.30 -10.66
C PHE A 13 -10.98 3.69 -9.87
N TRP A 14 -10.73 4.98 -9.68
CA TRP A 14 -9.52 5.43 -8.99
C TRP A 14 -9.56 5.05 -7.51
N ASP A 15 -10.72 5.14 -6.86
CA ASP A 15 -10.88 4.71 -5.48
C ASP A 15 -10.61 3.20 -5.35
N THR A 16 -11.14 2.41 -6.28
CA THR A 16 -10.92 0.97 -6.31
C THR A 16 -9.46 0.65 -6.53
N LEU A 17 -8.80 1.36 -7.44
CA LEU A 17 -7.39 1.14 -7.72
C LEU A 17 -6.52 1.48 -6.51
N ALA A 18 -6.82 2.58 -5.82
CA ALA A 18 -6.13 2.94 -4.58
C ALA A 18 -6.23 1.81 -3.55
N ASN A 19 -7.42 1.28 -3.38
CA ASN A 19 -7.68 0.18 -2.46
C ASN A 19 -6.86 -1.06 -2.86
N ARG A 20 -6.87 -1.41 -4.13
CA ARG A 20 -6.14 -2.59 -4.63
C ARG A 20 -4.63 -2.44 -4.49
N LEU A 21 -4.09 -1.27 -4.78
CA LEU A 21 -2.66 -1.01 -4.62
C LEU A 21 -2.25 -1.15 -3.16
N TYR A 22 -3.03 -0.58 -2.25
CA TYR A 22 -2.76 -0.72 -0.82
C TYR A 22 -2.81 -2.17 -0.39
N TYR A 23 -3.85 -2.92 -0.78
CA TYR A 23 -3.97 -4.31 -0.36
C TYR A 23 -2.88 -5.19 -0.94
N ALA A 24 -2.45 -4.95 -2.17
CA ALA A 24 -1.31 -5.67 -2.74
C ALA A 24 -0.06 -5.44 -1.88
N LEU A 25 0.18 -4.21 -1.49
CA LEU A 25 1.30 -3.86 -0.64
C LEU A 25 1.16 -4.45 0.76
N PHE A 26 -0.04 -4.37 1.33
CA PHE A 26 -0.34 -4.97 2.64
C PHE A 26 -0.11 -6.47 2.63
N HIS A 27 -0.54 -7.16 1.58
CA HIS A 27 -0.33 -8.60 1.47
C HIS A 27 1.15 -8.95 1.32
N ALA A 28 1.92 -8.14 0.60
CA ALA A 28 3.36 -8.35 0.48
C ALA A 28 4.04 -8.19 1.84
N VAL A 29 3.72 -7.14 2.59
CA VAL A 29 4.25 -6.92 3.93
C VAL A 29 3.83 -8.05 4.86
N SER A 30 2.58 -8.48 4.78
CA SER A 30 2.06 -9.59 5.59
C SER A 30 2.82 -10.88 5.31
N ALA A 31 3.08 -11.19 4.04
CA ALA A 31 3.83 -12.37 3.66
C ALA A 31 5.26 -12.32 4.25
N MET A 32 5.89 -11.16 4.18
CA MET A 32 7.23 -10.97 4.73
C MET A 32 7.25 -11.20 6.24
N LEU A 33 6.27 -10.64 6.95
CA LEU A 33 6.14 -10.84 8.39
C LEU A 33 5.97 -12.31 8.73
N ILE A 34 5.07 -13.00 8.03
CA ILE A 34 4.80 -14.42 8.26
C ILE A 34 6.05 -15.25 8.00
N CYS A 35 6.76 -14.99 6.91
CA CYS A 35 7.99 -15.70 6.58
C CYS A 35 9.05 -15.52 7.66
N ASP A 36 9.09 -14.36 8.30
CA ASP A 36 10.02 -14.10 9.40
C ASP A 36 9.49 -14.57 10.76
N GLY A 37 8.37 -15.28 10.77
CA GLY A 37 7.80 -15.82 12.00
C GLY A 37 7.11 -14.79 12.87
N ARG A 38 6.68 -13.67 12.27
CA ARG A 38 6.03 -12.56 12.99
C ARG A 38 4.53 -12.54 12.74
N GLU A 39 3.80 -12.01 13.70
CA GLU A 39 2.36 -11.83 13.53
C GLU A 39 2.05 -10.61 12.68
N VAL A 40 1.00 -10.71 11.87
CA VAL A 40 0.53 -9.58 11.05
C VAL A 40 -0.33 -8.65 11.87
N GLY A 41 -1.34 -9.19 12.55
CA GLY A 41 -2.30 -8.39 13.31
C GLY A 41 -3.21 -7.56 12.39
N SER A 42 -3.58 -6.38 12.89
CA SER A 42 -4.42 -5.45 12.13
C SER A 42 -3.60 -4.73 11.05
N HIS A 43 -4.29 -3.97 10.19
CA HIS A 43 -3.62 -3.11 9.21
C HIS A 43 -2.64 -2.15 9.87
N LYS A 44 -3.07 -1.53 10.96
CA LYS A 44 -2.23 -0.62 11.73
C LYS A 44 -1.07 -1.37 12.38
N GLY A 45 -1.32 -2.55 12.91
CA GLY A 45 -0.30 -3.40 13.49
C GLY A 45 0.77 -3.80 12.48
N ALA A 46 0.35 -4.15 11.27
CA ALA A 46 1.29 -4.49 10.19
C ALA A 46 2.18 -3.29 9.85
N ALA A 47 1.62 -2.09 9.79
CA ALA A 47 2.38 -0.87 9.51
C ALA A 47 3.42 -0.62 10.62
N ILE A 48 3.01 -0.75 11.88
CA ILE A 48 3.91 -0.58 13.02
C ILE A 48 5.06 -1.59 12.94
N ARG A 49 4.76 -2.86 12.64
CA ARG A 49 5.77 -3.92 12.55
C ARG A 49 6.69 -3.71 11.36
N PHE A 50 6.16 -3.22 10.23
CA PHE A 50 7.00 -2.90 9.09
C PHE A 50 8.04 -1.85 9.45
N HIS A 51 7.62 -0.79 10.12
CA HIS A 51 8.54 0.25 10.57
C HIS A 51 9.54 -0.27 11.60
N GLN A 52 9.05 -1.01 12.59
CA GLN A 52 9.88 -1.49 13.69
C GLN A 52 10.93 -2.50 13.25
N PHE A 53 10.54 -3.48 12.45
CA PHE A 53 11.42 -4.61 12.12
C PHE A 53 12.17 -4.47 10.80
N TYR A 54 11.73 -3.57 9.93
CA TYR A 54 12.33 -3.47 8.59
C TYR A 54 12.85 -2.08 8.28
N VAL A 55 12.18 -1.04 8.68
CA VAL A 55 12.63 0.34 8.42
C VAL A 55 13.66 0.77 9.47
N LYS A 56 13.32 0.61 10.74
CA LYS A 56 14.20 1.01 11.84
C LYS A 56 15.53 0.27 11.82
N THR A 57 15.52 -0.96 11.36
CA THR A 57 16.73 -1.80 11.26
C THR A 57 17.57 -1.52 10.02
N GLY A 58 17.07 -0.70 9.10
CA GLY A 58 17.78 -0.34 7.88
C GLY A 58 17.61 -1.29 6.71
N LEU A 59 16.82 -2.35 6.86
CA LEU A 59 16.53 -3.28 5.76
C LEU A 59 15.74 -2.61 4.66
N PHE A 60 14.85 -1.70 5.04
CA PHE A 60 14.08 -0.86 4.13
C PHE A 60 14.33 0.59 4.51
N THR A 61 14.18 1.50 3.55
CA THR A 61 14.49 2.91 3.77
C THR A 61 13.35 3.63 4.52
N ILE A 62 13.69 4.78 5.10
CA ILE A 62 12.70 5.64 5.74
C ILE A 62 11.65 6.07 4.72
N GLU A 63 12.07 6.36 3.49
CA GLU A 63 11.17 6.74 2.39
C GLU A 63 10.20 5.62 2.07
N GLU A 64 10.65 4.38 2.08
CA GLU A 64 9.79 3.22 1.84
C GLU A 64 8.76 3.05 2.96
N GLY A 65 9.18 3.25 4.20
CA GLY A 65 8.26 3.22 5.34
C GLY A 65 7.23 4.33 5.26
N SER A 66 7.67 5.53 4.93
CA SER A 66 6.80 6.69 4.75
C SER A 66 5.79 6.44 3.63
N PHE A 67 6.26 5.86 2.51
CA PHE A 67 5.39 5.53 1.39
C PHE A 67 4.29 4.54 1.80
N TYR A 68 4.64 3.51 2.56
CA TYR A 68 3.66 2.55 3.07
C TYR A 68 2.57 3.24 3.89
N SER A 69 2.96 4.15 4.79
CA SER A 69 2.01 4.91 5.60
C SER A 69 1.12 5.81 4.75
N GLN A 70 1.69 6.42 3.71
CA GLN A 70 0.93 7.24 2.78
C GLN A 70 -0.12 6.42 2.02
N MET A 71 0.22 5.19 1.64
CA MET A 71 -0.72 4.30 0.96
C MET A 71 -1.86 3.89 1.87
N GLU A 72 -1.58 3.65 3.14
CA GLU A 72 -2.63 3.35 4.13
C GLU A 72 -3.58 4.53 4.25
N THR A 73 -3.05 5.75 4.35
CA THR A 73 -3.85 6.97 4.42
C THR A 73 -4.69 7.17 3.16
N LEU A 74 -4.09 6.91 2.00
CA LEU A 74 -4.79 7.03 0.72
C LEU A 74 -5.96 6.04 0.63
N ARG A 75 -5.76 4.83 1.09
CA ARG A 75 -6.81 3.81 1.11
C ARG A 75 -7.95 4.22 2.05
N GLU A 76 -7.62 4.75 3.23
CA GLU A 76 -8.63 5.24 4.18
C GLU A 76 -9.43 6.39 3.57
N LYS A 77 -8.75 7.31 2.88
CA LYS A 77 -9.37 8.42 2.19
C LYS A 77 -10.36 7.92 1.13
N ALA A 78 -9.96 6.91 0.35
CA ALA A 78 -10.79 6.34 -0.69
C ALA A 78 -12.02 5.62 -0.13
N ASP A 79 -11.85 4.91 1.00
CA ASP A 79 -12.93 4.09 1.57
C ASP A 79 -13.91 4.88 2.42
N TYR A 80 -13.46 5.88 3.14
CA TYR A 80 -14.25 6.48 4.23
C TYR A 80 -14.56 7.95 4.07
N ASN A 81 -13.93 8.65 3.15
CA ASN A 81 -14.14 10.09 3.03
C ASN A 81 -14.68 10.48 1.67
N CYS A 82 -15.99 10.69 1.60
CA CYS A 82 -16.67 11.07 0.37
C CYS A 82 -16.43 12.54 -0.03
N TYR A 83 -15.82 13.34 0.84
CA TYR A 83 -15.54 14.74 0.56
C TYR A 83 -14.20 14.96 -0.13
N PHE A 84 -13.27 14.03 0.05
CA PHE A 84 -11.92 14.15 -0.52
C PHE A 84 -11.67 12.96 -1.44
N ASP A 85 -11.94 13.17 -2.69
CA ASP A 85 -11.79 12.12 -3.69
C ASP A 85 -10.33 11.83 -3.98
N VAL A 86 -10.03 10.57 -4.24
CA VAL A 86 -8.72 10.17 -4.74
C VAL A 86 -8.65 10.58 -6.21
N THR A 87 -7.66 11.36 -6.57
CA THR A 87 -7.50 11.84 -7.94
C THR A 87 -6.69 10.86 -8.78
N GLU A 88 -6.88 10.95 -10.08
CA GLU A 88 -6.08 10.18 -11.05
C GLU A 88 -4.58 10.44 -10.84
N ALA A 89 -4.20 11.70 -10.66
CA ALA A 89 -2.81 12.08 -10.48
C ALA A 89 -2.20 11.40 -9.25
N GLU A 90 -2.93 11.39 -8.12
CA GLU A 90 -2.45 10.74 -6.90
C GLU A 90 -2.18 9.25 -7.11
N ILE A 91 -3.06 8.58 -7.86
CA ILE A 91 -2.91 7.14 -8.11
C ILE A 91 -1.78 6.87 -9.09
N LEU A 92 -1.72 7.60 -10.20
CA LEU A 92 -0.70 7.37 -11.21
C LEU A 92 0.71 7.55 -10.65
N GLU A 93 0.91 8.50 -9.76
CA GLU A 93 2.19 8.73 -9.10
C GLU A 93 2.61 7.57 -8.21
N ARG A 94 1.66 6.78 -7.73
CA ARG A 94 1.91 5.75 -6.74
C ARG A 94 1.98 4.34 -7.29
N ILE A 95 1.64 4.15 -8.56
CA ILE A 95 1.67 2.81 -9.16
C ILE A 95 3.10 2.27 -9.19
N ALA A 96 4.03 2.99 -9.80
CA ALA A 96 5.41 2.53 -9.92
C ALA A 96 6.09 2.33 -8.55
N PRO A 97 6.00 3.30 -7.60
CA PRO A 97 6.58 3.07 -6.29
C PRO A 97 5.99 1.89 -5.54
N THR A 98 4.68 1.63 -5.70
CA THR A 98 4.02 0.47 -5.09
C THR A 98 4.62 -0.82 -5.62
N LEU A 99 4.73 -0.93 -6.94
CA LEU A 99 5.28 -2.12 -7.58
C LEU A 99 6.74 -2.32 -7.21
N GLN A 100 7.52 -1.25 -7.13
CA GLN A 100 8.92 -1.31 -6.74
C GLN A 100 9.07 -1.79 -5.30
N LEU A 101 8.24 -1.33 -4.40
CA LEU A 101 8.29 -1.75 -3.01
C LEU A 101 7.89 -3.21 -2.86
N ILE A 102 6.85 -3.64 -3.57
CA ILE A 102 6.43 -5.05 -3.58
C ILE A 102 7.57 -5.92 -4.11
N GLU A 103 8.21 -5.52 -5.19
CA GLU A 103 9.33 -6.26 -5.76
C GLU A 103 10.48 -6.39 -4.77
N LYS A 104 10.80 -5.32 -4.05
CA LYS A 104 11.84 -5.35 -3.02
C LYS A 104 11.48 -6.31 -1.89
N ILE A 105 10.21 -6.33 -1.48
CA ILE A 105 9.73 -7.24 -0.45
C ILE A 105 9.86 -8.70 -0.93
N GLU A 106 9.45 -8.97 -2.16
CA GLU A 106 9.55 -10.30 -2.75
C GLU A 106 11.02 -10.75 -2.83
N GLN A 107 11.91 -9.83 -3.19
CA GLN A 107 13.33 -10.12 -3.25
C GLN A 107 13.89 -10.43 -1.86
N TYR A 108 13.46 -9.68 -0.84
CA TYR A 108 13.85 -9.95 0.54
C TYR A 108 13.45 -11.37 0.96
N ILE A 109 12.22 -11.75 0.67
CA ILE A 109 11.70 -13.08 1.00
C ILE A 109 12.51 -14.15 0.26
N SER A 110 12.76 -13.96 -1.02
CA SER A 110 13.54 -14.88 -1.84
C SER A 110 14.96 -15.04 -1.32
N ASP A 111 15.59 -13.94 -0.95
CA ASP A 111 16.96 -13.95 -0.44
C ASP A 111 17.10 -14.71 0.89
N LYS A 112 16.01 -14.77 1.65
CA LYS A 112 15.98 -15.51 2.91
C LYS A 112 15.83 -17.01 2.70
N GLY A 113 15.51 -17.45 1.50
CA GLY A 113 15.36 -18.86 1.18
C GLY A 113 14.03 -19.46 1.60
N TYR A 114 13.05 -18.62 1.84
CA TYR A 114 11.69 -19.07 2.18
C TYR A 114 10.96 -19.70 1.00
#